data_2598eec743777470497c595f5d523455
#
_entry.id   2598eec743777470497c595f5d523455
#
_cell.length_a   1.000
_cell.length_b   1.000
_cell.length_c   1.000
_cell.angle_alpha   90.00
_cell.angle_beta   90.00
_cell.angle_gamma   90.00
#
_symmetry.space_group_name_H-M   'P 1'
#
loop_
_entity.id
_entity.type
_entity.pdbx_description
1 polymer ?
#
loop_
_entity_poly.entity_id
_entity_poly.type
_entity_poly.pdbx_seq_one_letter_code
_entity_poly.pdbx_strand_id
1 'polypeptide(L)'
;MKHGFIVSKLSIAFLALSSPLLAQENFQSINLAGTVIAENESGLSYEAQGCITEVSQVAVNSGLAIKDQILVKLDDRTSQLALKSAQARAGDLKAAVEESEFSITVAKADLSRAKEEFDFVLREFNRTNVLFKRGLVNETMLETAERKKLDATFSVDRAEEALTRANSKKSRAD
;
A
#
# COMPACT_ATOMS: atom_id res chain seq x y z
N MET A 1 66.89 -52.83 75.64
CA MET A 1 68.24 -52.23 75.71
C MET A 1 68.12 -50.74 75.77
N LYS A 2 68.49 -50.23 76.92
CA LYS A 2 69.25 -49.01 77.19
C LYS A 2 68.64 -47.65 76.76
N HIS A 3 68.21 -46.98 77.77
CA HIS A 3 68.81 -45.81 78.43
C HIS A 3 68.68 -44.50 77.60
N GLY A 4 68.30 -43.41 78.10
CA GLY A 4 68.27 -42.74 79.40
C GLY A 4 67.83 -41.31 79.25
N PHE A 5 67.18 -40.78 80.25
CA PHE A 5 67.60 -39.71 81.10
C PHE A 5 68.09 -38.42 80.37
N ILE A 6 67.62 -37.27 80.69
CA ILE A 6 67.73 -36.36 81.85
C ILE A 6 66.97 -35.06 81.59
N VAL A 7 66.08 -34.70 82.43
CA VAL A 7 65.92 -33.50 83.31
C VAL A 7 66.29 -32.09 82.75
N SER A 8 65.42 -31.22 82.88
CA SER A 8 65.56 -29.98 83.69
C SER A 8 65.11 -28.68 83.10
N LYS A 9 64.37 -27.94 83.89
CA LYS A 9 64.20 -26.55 84.14
C LYS A 9 63.15 -25.77 83.32
N LEU A 10 62.04 -25.55 83.92
CA LEU A 10 61.58 -24.37 84.63
C LEU A 10 62.01 -23.01 84.03
N SER A 11 61.12 -22.39 83.34
CA SER A 11 61.10 -20.94 83.20
C SER A 11 59.65 -20.47 83.02
N ILE A 12 59.23 -19.76 84.03
CA ILE A 12 57.97 -19.00 84.02
C ILE A 12 58.16 -17.81 83.13
N ALA A 13 57.35 -17.73 82.06
CA ALA A 13 57.20 -16.53 81.27
C ALA A 13 55.75 -16.11 81.27
N PHE A 14 55.56 -14.95 81.77
CA PHE A 14 54.37 -14.17 81.92
C PHE A 14 53.78 -13.91 80.54
N LEU A 15 52.71 -14.54 80.18
CA LEU A 15 51.98 -14.25 78.93
C LEU A 15 50.90 -13.22 79.20
N ALA A 16 51.10 -12.05 78.68
CA ALA A 16 50.11 -10.99 78.62
C ALA A 16 48.88 -11.48 77.80
N LEU A 17 47.74 -11.44 78.43
CA LEU A 17 46.45 -11.69 77.77
C LEU A 17 46.15 -10.51 76.85
N SER A 18 46.49 -10.61 75.61
CA SER A 18 45.91 -9.73 74.54
C SER A 18 44.60 -10.34 74.07
N SER A 19 43.52 -9.89 74.64
CA SER A 19 42.19 -10.19 74.08
C SER A 19 42.06 -9.55 72.72
N PRO A 20 41.74 -10.30 71.67
CA PRO A 20 41.31 -9.66 70.40
C PRO A 20 40.00 -8.99 70.67
N LEU A 21 39.98 -7.68 70.62
CA LEU A 21 38.76 -6.86 70.53
C LEU A 21 38.11 -7.20 69.18
N LEU A 22 37.20 -8.18 69.20
CA LEU A 22 36.33 -8.43 68.09
C LEU A 22 35.45 -7.19 67.95
N ALA A 23 35.80 -6.33 67.02
CA ALA A 23 34.91 -5.29 66.53
C ALA A 23 33.70 -5.99 65.92
N GLN A 24 32.64 -6.09 66.69
CA GLN A 24 31.33 -6.50 66.22
C GLN A 24 30.81 -5.38 65.36
N GLU A 25 31.03 -5.45 64.04
CA GLU A 25 30.32 -4.59 63.11
C GLU A 25 28.86 -4.90 63.24
N ASN A 26 28.16 -4.03 63.91
CA ASN A 26 26.70 -4.04 64.02
C ASN A 26 26.17 -3.60 62.64
N PHE A 27 26.01 -4.54 61.72
CA PHE A 27 25.25 -4.34 60.51
C PHE A 27 23.80 -4.13 60.92
N GLN A 28 23.41 -2.88 61.17
CA GLN A 28 22.02 -2.55 61.22
C GLN A 28 21.43 -2.79 59.87
N SER A 29 20.70 -3.87 59.67
CA SER A 29 19.90 -4.11 58.49
C SER A 29 18.82 -3.04 58.47
N ILE A 30 19.02 -2.03 57.60
CA ILE A 30 17.98 -1.04 57.32
C ILE A 30 16.96 -1.72 56.42
N ASN A 31 15.83 -2.09 56.98
CA ASN A 31 14.67 -2.57 56.21
C ASN A 31 14.03 -1.37 55.53
N LEU A 32 14.40 -1.16 54.27
CA LEU A 32 13.76 -0.20 53.39
C LEU A 32 12.53 -0.88 52.76
N ALA A 33 11.35 -0.44 53.14
CA ALA A 33 10.13 -0.77 52.43
C ALA A 33 9.99 0.21 51.29
N GLY A 34 10.06 -0.27 50.06
CA GLY A 34 9.84 0.51 48.87
C GLY A 34 8.73 -0.11 48.01
N THR A 35 7.90 0.71 47.42
CA THR A 35 6.96 0.28 46.40
C THR A 35 7.60 0.54 45.05
N VAL A 36 7.72 -0.51 44.21
CA VAL A 36 8.16 -0.37 42.84
C VAL A 36 6.99 0.11 41.99
N ILE A 37 7.12 1.28 41.43
CA ILE A 37 6.16 1.85 40.47
C ILE A 37 6.78 1.87 39.09
N ALA A 38 5.98 1.65 38.06
CA ALA A 38 6.44 1.80 36.70
C ALA A 38 6.70 3.30 36.42
N GLU A 39 7.87 3.62 35.90
CA GLU A 39 8.24 4.98 35.47
C GLU A 39 7.41 5.41 34.26
N ASN A 40 7.16 4.48 33.33
CA ASN A 40 6.34 4.69 32.16
C ASN A 40 5.38 3.51 31.96
N GLU A 41 4.13 3.82 31.77
CA GLU A 41 3.08 2.87 31.43
C GLU A 41 2.48 3.26 30.08
N SER A 42 2.47 2.33 29.12
CA SER A 42 1.90 2.56 27.79
C SER A 42 0.82 1.54 27.49
N GLY A 43 -0.39 2.02 27.23
CA GLY A 43 -1.48 1.19 26.74
C GLY A 43 -1.30 0.92 25.24
N LEU A 44 -1.27 -0.34 24.85
CA LEU A 44 -1.24 -0.77 23.44
C LEU A 44 -2.66 -1.11 23.00
N SER A 45 -3.09 -0.50 21.90
CA SER A 45 -4.39 -0.81 21.28
C SER A 45 -4.23 -1.00 19.78
N TYR A 46 -5.13 -1.80 19.18
CA TYR A 46 -5.22 -1.94 17.74
C TYR A 46 -6.25 -0.96 17.19
N GLU A 47 -6.01 -0.42 16.02
CA GLU A 47 -7.00 0.38 15.27
C GLU A 47 -8.12 -0.49 14.67
N ALA A 48 -7.85 -1.78 14.45
CA ALA A 48 -8.80 -2.74 13.91
C ALA A 48 -9.35 -3.66 15.00
N GLN A 49 -10.64 -4.01 14.86
CA GLN A 49 -11.29 -5.02 15.68
C GLN A 49 -11.12 -6.42 15.08
N GLY A 50 -10.86 -7.42 15.90
CA GLY A 50 -10.71 -8.80 15.46
C GLY A 50 -10.51 -9.78 16.60
N CYS A 51 -10.56 -11.07 16.30
CA CYS A 51 -10.23 -12.12 17.27
C CYS A 51 -8.71 -12.24 17.39
N ILE A 52 -8.24 -12.40 18.63
CA ILE A 52 -6.82 -12.69 18.89
C ILE A 52 -6.56 -14.14 18.52
N THR A 53 -5.57 -14.38 17.66
CA THR A 53 -5.14 -15.73 17.25
C THR A 53 -3.91 -16.18 18.01
N GLU A 54 -3.06 -15.25 18.44
CA GLU A 54 -1.81 -15.59 19.09
C GLU A 54 -1.44 -14.49 20.10
N VAL A 55 -0.96 -14.93 21.27
CA VAL A 55 -0.37 -14.05 22.29
C VAL A 55 1.01 -14.60 22.61
N SER A 56 2.01 -13.75 22.69
CA SER A 56 3.38 -14.14 23.00
C SER A 56 3.48 -14.66 24.44
N GLN A 57 3.44 -15.97 24.61
CA GLN A 57 3.59 -16.62 25.91
C GLN A 57 4.94 -16.30 26.57
N VAL A 58 5.97 -16.08 25.75
CA VAL A 58 7.31 -15.70 26.26
C VAL A 58 7.25 -14.35 26.94
N ALA A 59 6.62 -13.35 26.31
CA ALA A 59 6.49 -12.02 26.90
C ALA A 59 5.60 -12.03 28.14
N VAL A 60 4.50 -12.80 28.12
CA VAL A 60 3.58 -12.93 29.27
C VAL A 60 4.29 -13.60 30.47
N ASN A 61 5.01 -14.69 30.24
CA ASN A 61 5.63 -15.47 31.33
C ASN A 61 6.90 -14.81 31.88
N SER A 62 7.68 -14.13 31.04
CA SER A 62 8.91 -13.46 31.46
C SER A 62 8.68 -12.04 31.98
N GLY A 63 7.55 -11.44 31.67
CA GLY A 63 7.27 -10.01 31.92
C GLY A 63 8.17 -9.07 31.13
N LEU A 64 8.87 -9.57 30.11
CA LEU A 64 9.82 -8.81 29.31
C LEU A 64 9.46 -8.89 27.82
N ALA A 65 9.54 -7.77 27.14
CA ALA A 65 9.37 -7.67 25.70
C ALA A 65 10.61 -7.05 25.06
N ILE A 66 10.98 -7.58 23.89
CA ILE A 66 12.11 -7.08 23.11
C ILE A 66 11.56 -6.15 22.03
N LYS A 67 12.34 -5.16 21.63
CA LYS A 67 11.99 -4.29 20.51
C LYS A 67 11.63 -5.11 19.28
N ASP A 68 10.55 -4.73 18.59
CA ASP A 68 10.03 -5.39 17.38
C ASP A 68 9.47 -6.82 17.61
N GLN A 69 9.27 -7.23 18.87
CA GLN A 69 8.61 -8.49 19.19
C GLN A 69 7.11 -8.40 18.96
N ILE A 70 6.55 -9.39 18.26
CA ILE A 70 5.08 -9.53 18.14
C ILE A 70 4.53 -10.00 19.48
N LEU A 71 3.75 -9.17 20.12
CA LEU A 71 3.11 -9.48 21.43
C LEU A 71 1.75 -10.14 21.25
N VAL A 72 0.97 -9.64 20.31
CA VAL A 72 -0.39 -10.13 20.02
C VAL A 72 -0.59 -10.13 18.52
N LYS A 73 -1.29 -11.14 17.99
CA LYS A 73 -1.68 -11.25 16.59
C LYS A 73 -3.20 -11.40 16.50
N LEU A 74 -3.80 -10.61 15.62
CA LEU A 74 -5.22 -10.72 15.29
C LEU A 74 -5.44 -11.65 14.09
N ASP A 75 -6.65 -12.20 13.99
CA ASP A 75 -7.10 -12.91 12.81
C ASP A 75 -7.26 -11.92 11.64
N ASP A 76 -6.42 -12.05 10.64
CA ASP A 76 -6.35 -11.17 9.48
C ASP A 76 -7.02 -11.74 8.22
N ARG A 77 -7.61 -12.94 8.29
CA ARG A 77 -8.22 -13.63 7.13
C ARG A 77 -9.27 -12.78 6.44
N THR A 78 -10.16 -12.15 7.21
CA THR A 78 -11.20 -11.27 6.66
C THR A 78 -10.58 -10.02 6.02
N SER A 79 -9.58 -9.43 6.65
CA SER A 79 -8.87 -8.26 6.13
C SER A 79 -8.10 -8.59 4.85
N GLN A 80 -7.46 -9.77 4.78
CA GLN A 80 -6.80 -10.25 3.57
C GLN A 80 -7.78 -10.49 2.42
N LEU A 81 -8.95 -11.07 2.70
CA LEU A 81 -10.01 -11.24 1.69
C LEU A 81 -10.55 -9.89 1.22
N ALA A 82 -10.78 -8.95 2.11
CA ALA A 82 -11.19 -7.60 1.77
C ALA A 82 -10.14 -6.89 0.89
N LEU A 83 -8.87 -7.02 1.25
CA LEU A 83 -7.75 -6.48 0.45
C LEU A 83 -7.72 -7.08 -0.96
N LYS A 84 -7.81 -8.42 -1.08
CA LYS A 84 -7.85 -9.09 -2.39
C LYS A 84 -9.05 -8.65 -3.22
N SER A 85 -10.23 -8.52 -2.59
CA SER A 85 -11.43 -8.03 -3.26
C SER A 85 -11.27 -6.58 -3.74
N ALA A 86 -10.68 -5.71 -2.92
CA ALA A 86 -10.40 -4.33 -3.31
C ALA A 86 -9.37 -4.24 -4.44
N GLN A 87 -8.32 -5.06 -4.41
CA GLN A 87 -7.32 -5.16 -5.48
C GLN A 87 -7.93 -5.64 -6.79
N ALA A 88 -8.82 -6.66 -6.75
CA ALA A 88 -9.52 -7.12 -7.94
C ALA A 88 -10.41 -6.01 -8.53
N ARG A 89 -11.19 -5.31 -7.70
CA ARG A 89 -12.01 -4.18 -8.15
C ARG A 89 -11.16 -3.05 -8.75
N ALA A 90 -10.02 -2.74 -8.15
CA ALA A 90 -9.10 -1.75 -8.71
C ALA A 90 -8.54 -2.20 -10.07
N GLY A 91 -8.26 -3.49 -10.25
CA GLY A 91 -7.88 -4.09 -11.52
C GLY A 91 -8.97 -3.95 -12.58
N ASP A 92 -10.22 -4.28 -12.22
CA ASP A 92 -11.38 -4.18 -13.11
C ASP A 92 -11.64 -2.71 -13.55
N LEU A 93 -11.54 -1.77 -12.62
CA LEU A 93 -11.70 -0.34 -12.94
C LEU A 93 -10.59 0.13 -13.88
N LYS A 94 -9.34 -0.27 -13.62
CA LYS A 94 -8.22 0.06 -14.51
C LYS A 94 -8.43 -0.47 -15.92
N ALA A 95 -8.87 -1.72 -16.05
CA ALA A 95 -9.19 -2.31 -17.36
C ALA A 95 -10.34 -1.56 -18.06
N ALA A 96 -11.36 -1.11 -17.32
CA ALA A 96 -12.46 -0.31 -17.88
C ALA A 96 -11.99 1.06 -18.39
N VAL A 97 -11.04 1.70 -17.70
CA VAL A 97 -10.43 2.95 -18.18
C VAL A 97 -9.63 2.70 -19.47
N GLU A 98 -8.78 1.67 -19.49
CA GLU A 98 -8.01 1.29 -20.68
C GLU A 98 -8.91 0.98 -21.89
N GLU A 99 -10.02 0.23 -21.68
CA GLU A 99 -11.03 -0.03 -22.73
C GLU A 99 -11.66 1.27 -23.25
N SER A 100 -11.98 2.21 -22.34
CA SER A 100 -12.56 3.49 -22.74
C SER A 100 -11.58 4.35 -23.55
N GLU A 101 -10.30 4.35 -23.21
CA GLU A 101 -9.23 5.02 -23.95
C GLU A 101 -9.02 4.43 -25.34
N PHE A 102 -9.03 3.10 -25.45
CA PHE A 102 -9.01 2.44 -26.74
C PHE A 102 -10.24 2.82 -27.59
N SER A 103 -11.44 2.83 -27.02
CA SER A 103 -12.67 3.27 -27.67
C SER A 103 -12.56 4.70 -28.24
N ILE A 104 -11.96 5.64 -27.48
CA ILE A 104 -11.70 7.00 -27.95
C ILE A 104 -10.73 7.01 -29.15
N THR A 105 -9.68 6.19 -29.08
CA THR A 105 -8.69 6.10 -30.17
C THR A 105 -9.32 5.62 -31.46
N VAL A 106 -10.18 4.59 -31.38
CA VAL A 106 -10.95 4.08 -32.53
C VAL A 106 -11.88 5.15 -33.07
N ALA A 107 -12.66 5.82 -32.21
CA ALA A 107 -13.59 6.87 -32.64
C ALA A 107 -12.87 8.07 -33.30
N LYS A 108 -11.68 8.43 -32.82
CA LYS A 108 -10.83 9.46 -33.47
C LYS A 108 -10.37 9.03 -34.87
N ALA A 109 -9.97 7.79 -35.02
CA ALA A 109 -9.54 7.26 -36.33
C ALA A 109 -10.71 7.20 -37.32
N ASP A 110 -11.93 6.83 -36.84
CA ASP A 110 -13.13 6.82 -37.66
C ASP A 110 -13.51 8.24 -38.11
N LEU A 111 -13.42 9.21 -37.20
CA LEU A 111 -13.66 10.62 -37.52
C LEU A 111 -12.66 11.14 -38.57
N SER A 112 -11.37 10.79 -38.42
CA SER A 112 -10.36 11.17 -39.42
C SER A 112 -10.70 10.64 -40.79
N ARG A 113 -11.06 9.35 -40.88
CA ARG A 113 -11.46 8.72 -42.18
C ARG A 113 -12.72 9.36 -42.76
N ALA A 114 -13.71 9.65 -41.96
CA ALA A 114 -14.93 10.32 -42.41
C ALA A 114 -14.64 11.74 -42.96
N LYS A 115 -13.74 12.49 -42.32
CA LYS A 115 -13.30 13.80 -42.78
C LYS A 115 -12.51 13.72 -44.12
N GLU A 116 -11.63 12.76 -44.26
CA GLU A 116 -10.89 12.53 -45.52
C GLU A 116 -11.85 12.19 -46.67
N GLU A 117 -12.83 11.32 -46.43
CA GLU A 117 -13.87 10.98 -47.41
C GLU A 117 -14.72 12.21 -47.77
N PHE A 118 -15.14 12.98 -46.78
CA PHE A 118 -15.86 14.23 -47.01
C PHE A 118 -15.07 15.21 -47.89
N ASP A 119 -13.78 15.39 -47.60
CA ASP A 119 -12.91 16.26 -48.40
C ASP A 119 -12.78 15.78 -49.85
N PHE A 120 -12.70 14.47 -50.06
CA PHE A 120 -12.68 13.87 -51.39
C PHE A 120 -13.98 14.15 -52.14
N VAL A 121 -15.11 13.86 -51.54
CA VAL A 121 -16.46 14.08 -52.11
C VAL A 121 -16.72 15.56 -52.32
N LEU A 122 -16.26 16.44 -51.45
CA LEU A 122 -16.38 17.90 -51.65
C LEU A 122 -15.62 18.37 -52.86
N ARG A 123 -14.40 17.87 -53.14
CA ARG A 123 -13.66 18.18 -54.36
C ARG A 123 -14.36 17.67 -55.60
N GLU A 124 -14.96 16.48 -55.54
CA GLU A 124 -15.73 15.91 -56.65
C GLU A 124 -16.98 16.76 -56.94
N PHE A 125 -17.74 17.15 -55.89
CA PHE A 125 -18.88 18.01 -56.02
C PHE A 125 -18.50 19.38 -56.63
N ASN A 126 -17.47 20.04 -56.15
CA ASN A 126 -16.98 21.31 -56.64
C ASN A 126 -16.63 21.25 -58.12
N ARG A 127 -15.96 20.18 -58.55
CA ARG A 127 -15.61 19.92 -59.95
C ARG A 127 -16.89 19.75 -60.80
N THR A 128 -17.83 18.93 -60.34
CA THR A 128 -19.08 18.67 -61.05
C THR A 128 -19.93 19.96 -61.17
N ASN A 129 -19.99 20.78 -60.14
CA ASN A 129 -20.70 22.07 -60.15
C ASN A 129 -20.07 23.05 -61.15
N VAL A 130 -18.73 23.10 -61.28
CA VAL A 130 -18.06 23.93 -62.28
C VAL A 130 -18.39 23.45 -63.71
N LEU A 131 -18.41 22.13 -63.93
CA LEU A 131 -18.74 21.53 -65.24
C LEU A 131 -20.22 21.77 -65.59
N PHE A 132 -21.13 21.68 -64.63
CA PHE A 132 -22.56 21.99 -64.79
C PHE A 132 -22.74 23.45 -65.22
N LYS A 133 -22.11 24.39 -64.54
CA LYS A 133 -22.17 25.84 -64.89
C LYS A 133 -21.67 26.14 -66.32
N ARG A 134 -20.80 25.23 -66.85
CA ARG A 134 -20.31 25.32 -68.23
C ARG A 134 -21.16 24.54 -69.25
N GLY A 135 -22.27 23.92 -68.80
CA GLY A 135 -23.15 23.11 -69.65
C GLY A 135 -22.55 21.75 -70.07
N LEU A 136 -21.51 21.27 -69.41
CA LEU A 136 -20.78 20.04 -69.78
C LEU A 136 -21.31 18.78 -69.11
N VAL A 137 -22.15 18.91 -68.08
CA VAL A 137 -22.82 17.80 -67.40
C VAL A 137 -24.30 18.13 -67.19
N ASN A 138 -25.15 17.13 -67.01
CA ASN A 138 -26.57 17.28 -66.82
C ASN A 138 -26.90 17.50 -65.32
N GLU A 139 -28.12 17.94 -65.02
CA GLU A 139 -28.64 18.21 -63.68
C GLU A 139 -28.61 16.97 -62.78
N THR A 140 -28.93 15.79 -63.28
CA THR A 140 -28.90 14.52 -62.56
C THR A 140 -27.51 14.19 -62.02
N MET A 141 -26.43 14.54 -62.74
CA MET A 141 -25.06 14.37 -62.26
C MET A 141 -24.74 15.33 -61.12
N LEU A 142 -25.24 16.56 -61.17
CA LEU A 142 -25.07 17.52 -60.07
C LEU A 142 -25.81 17.06 -58.84
N GLU A 143 -27.11 16.69 -58.95
CA GLU A 143 -27.93 16.16 -57.87
C GLU A 143 -27.29 14.91 -57.19
N THR A 144 -26.72 14.05 -58.03
CA THR A 144 -26.01 12.87 -57.52
C THR A 144 -24.78 13.27 -56.71
N ALA A 145 -24.00 14.26 -57.16
CA ALA A 145 -22.87 14.78 -56.40
C ALA A 145 -23.26 15.49 -55.12
N GLU A 146 -24.38 16.22 -55.14
CA GLU A 146 -24.95 16.85 -53.92
C GLU A 146 -25.38 15.81 -52.89
N ARG A 147 -26.06 14.73 -53.34
CA ARG A 147 -26.47 13.63 -52.44
C ARG A 147 -25.28 12.98 -51.79
N LYS A 148 -24.23 12.66 -52.60
CA LYS A 148 -22.98 12.11 -52.04
C LYS A 148 -22.35 13.02 -51.00
N LYS A 149 -22.31 14.35 -51.26
CA LYS A 149 -21.79 15.33 -50.33
C LYS A 149 -22.58 15.31 -49.03
N LEU A 150 -23.94 15.27 -49.10
CA LEU A 150 -24.81 15.22 -47.93
C LEU A 150 -24.59 13.94 -47.15
N ASP A 151 -24.46 12.77 -47.81
CA ASP A 151 -24.19 11.49 -47.17
C ASP A 151 -22.81 11.50 -46.44
N ALA A 152 -21.80 12.11 -47.06
CA ALA A 152 -20.49 12.26 -46.43
C ALA A 152 -20.53 13.21 -45.21
N THR A 153 -21.34 14.30 -45.27
CA THR A 153 -21.57 15.18 -44.12
C THR A 153 -22.17 14.43 -42.96
N PHE A 154 -23.21 13.66 -43.19
CA PHE A 154 -23.85 12.83 -42.15
C PHE A 154 -22.88 11.77 -41.58
N SER A 155 -21.94 11.29 -42.40
CA SER A 155 -20.92 10.35 -41.90
C SER A 155 -19.97 11.02 -40.91
N VAL A 156 -19.54 12.27 -41.20
CA VAL A 156 -18.72 13.06 -40.25
C VAL A 156 -19.50 13.31 -38.95
N ASP A 157 -20.76 13.77 -39.04
CA ASP A 157 -21.60 14.08 -37.88
C ASP A 157 -21.75 12.85 -36.96
N ARG A 158 -22.02 11.67 -37.57
CA ARG A 158 -22.10 10.40 -36.80
C ARG A 158 -20.79 10.03 -36.10
N ALA A 159 -19.65 10.26 -36.77
CA ALA A 159 -18.34 9.98 -36.21
C ALA A 159 -17.99 10.96 -35.06
N GLU A 160 -18.39 12.23 -35.17
CA GLU A 160 -18.24 13.24 -34.09
C GLU A 160 -19.10 12.90 -32.87
N GLU A 161 -20.34 12.46 -33.09
CA GLU A 161 -21.18 11.97 -32.00
C GLU A 161 -20.61 10.71 -31.32
N ALA A 162 -20.05 9.79 -32.10
CA ALA A 162 -19.42 8.58 -31.56
C ALA A 162 -18.21 8.94 -30.66
N LEU A 163 -17.40 9.90 -31.11
CA LEU A 163 -16.27 10.40 -30.30
C LEU A 163 -16.76 11.07 -29.02
N THR A 164 -17.82 11.89 -29.10
CA THR A 164 -18.40 12.53 -27.94
C THR A 164 -18.93 11.50 -26.92
N ARG A 165 -19.59 10.45 -27.40
CA ARG A 165 -20.05 9.32 -26.56
C ARG A 165 -18.89 8.58 -25.90
N ALA A 166 -17.81 8.33 -26.64
CA ALA A 166 -16.62 7.67 -26.11
C ALA A 166 -15.95 8.51 -25.01
N ASN A 167 -15.82 9.83 -25.23
CA ASN A 167 -15.29 10.75 -24.20
C ASN A 167 -16.16 10.78 -22.94
N SER A 168 -17.49 10.79 -23.10
CA SER A 168 -18.44 10.76 -21.97
C SER A 168 -18.38 9.42 -21.20
N LYS A 169 -18.09 8.30 -21.89
CA LYS A 169 -17.89 6.99 -21.24
C LYS A 169 -16.63 7.02 -20.37
N LYS A 170 -15.52 7.58 -20.88
CA LYS A 170 -14.27 7.73 -20.13
C LYS A 170 -14.47 8.57 -18.88
N SER A 171 -15.06 9.75 -19.00
CA SER A 171 -15.33 10.66 -17.86
C SER A 171 -16.22 10.06 -16.75
N ARG A 172 -16.86 8.93 -16.99
CA ARG A 172 -17.63 8.19 -15.98
C ARG A 172 -16.86 7.02 -15.38
N ALA A 173 -15.78 6.60 -16.04
CA ALA A 173 -14.91 5.53 -15.56
C ALA A 173 -13.75 6.06 -14.69
N ASP A 174 -13.37 7.33 -14.89
CA ASP A 174 -12.42 8.07 -14.05
C ASP A 174 -13.09 8.51 -12.74
#